data_fedbbe7061a65ad9b6b26355a755af70
#
_entry.id   fedbbe7061a65ad9b6b26355a755af70
#
_cell.length_a   1.000
_cell.length_b   1.000
_cell.length_c   1.000
_cell.angle_alpha   90.00
_cell.angle_beta   90.00
_cell.angle_gamma   90.00
#
_symmetry.space_group_name_H-M   'P 1'
#
loop_
_entity.id
_entity.type
_entity.pdbx_description
1 polymer ?
#
loop_
_entity_poly.entity_id
_entity_poly.type
_entity_poly.pdbx_seq_one_letter_code
_entity_poly.pdbx_strand_id
1 'polypeptide(L)'
;MVKGTMFSGESKNIESKVSLPDKSEKYVKTIVAFANTQGGKLIVGVDDKNHQVIGVENDILFQTMDAIATAVSDSCMPQIIPDIEPQTVEGKTIIIVSVEAGKNRPYYLKSKGKENGTYIRVAGTSRQAFPEKIKELEMEGARISWDDLHVWDIQLLKKRQKNFVRISKFFGKKRECQNILLRRSSLLIGRFSSRVRDNYWRQMPMRC
;
A
#
# COMPACT_ATOMS: atom_id res chain seq x y z
N MET A 1 36.83 -6.79 -24.21
CA MET A 1 36.27 -5.69 -23.42
C MET A 1 34.78 -5.62 -23.70
N VAL A 2 33.96 -6.20 -22.87
CA VAL A 2 32.49 -6.11 -22.98
C VAL A 2 32.09 -4.77 -22.37
N LYS A 3 31.75 -3.80 -23.20
CA LYS A 3 31.03 -2.60 -22.76
C LYS A 3 29.60 -3.04 -22.40
N GLY A 4 29.47 -3.61 -21.22
CA GLY A 4 28.18 -3.85 -20.62
C GLY A 4 27.60 -2.52 -20.18
N THR A 5 26.67 -1.96 -20.92
CA THR A 5 25.79 -0.91 -20.45
C THR A 5 25.00 -1.48 -19.27
N MET A 6 25.47 -1.22 -18.05
CA MET A 6 24.81 -1.67 -16.82
C MET A 6 23.42 -1.05 -16.65
N PHE A 7 23.09 -0.08 -17.47
CA PHE A 7 21.81 0.63 -17.47
C PHE A 7 21.19 0.58 -18.86
N SER A 8 20.49 -0.49 -19.18
CA SER A 8 19.66 -0.52 -20.39
C SER A 8 18.33 0.22 -20.11
N GLY A 9 18.35 1.54 -20.30
CA GLY A 9 17.16 2.37 -20.35
C GLY A 9 16.39 2.54 -19.02
N GLU A 10 15.52 3.53 -18.97
CA GLU A 10 14.54 3.70 -17.90
C GLU A 10 13.71 2.44 -17.75
N SER A 11 14.05 1.66 -16.74
CA SER A 11 13.24 0.53 -16.32
C SER A 11 12.14 1.07 -15.39
N LYS A 12 10.94 0.52 -15.50
CA LYS A 12 9.82 0.79 -14.57
C LYS A 12 10.25 0.78 -13.08
N ASN A 13 11.30 0.05 -12.77
CA ASN A 13 11.78 -0.20 -11.41
C ASN A 13 13.12 0.51 -11.09
N ILE A 14 13.58 1.42 -11.93
CA ILE A 14 14.81 2.19 -11.69
C ILE A 14 14.49 3.68 -11.76
N GLU A 15 15.01 4.44 -10.82
CA GLU A 15 14.98 5.90 -10.81
C GLU A 15 16.38 6.42 -10.57
N SER A 16 16.90 7.28 -11.44
CA SER A 16 18.21 7.91 -11.30
C SER A 16 18.08 9.35 -10.84
N LYS A 17 19.06 9.82 -10.08
CA LYS A 17 19.16 11.23 -9.67
C LYS A 17 20.63 11.64 -9.57
N VAL A 18 20.94 12.84 -10.04
CA VAL A 18 22.27 13.44 -9.93
C VAL A 18 22.67 13.61 -8.47
N SER A 19 21.78 14.16 -7.67
CA SER A 19 21.96 14.42 -6.24
C SER A 19 20.65 14.20 -5.49
N LEU A 20 20.73 14.05 -4.18
CA LEU A 20 19.53 14.01 -3.36
C LEU A 20 18.82 15.37 -3.39
N PRO A 21 17.52 15.41 -3.63
CA PRO A 21 16.75 16.62 -3.46
C PRO A 21 16.74 17.10 -2.01
N ASP A 22 16.79 18.42 -1.77
CA ASP A 22 16.72 19.02 -0.42
C ASP A 22 15.51 18.55 0.39
N LYS A 23 14.38 18.32 -0.28
CA LYS A 23 13.18 17.79 0.36
C LYS A 23 13.18 16.28 0.25
N SER A 24 13.35 15.59 1.37
CA SER A 24 13.34 14.12 1.46
C SER A 24 12.06 13.48 0.88
N GLU A 25 10.92 14.15 1.00
CA GLU A 25 9.65 13.68 0.46
C GLU A 25 9.71 13.33 -1.04
N LYS A 26 10.55 14.04 -1.82
CA LYS A 26 10.66 13.82 -3.27
C LYS A 26 11.22 12.43 -3.64
N TYR A 27 12.18 11.91 -2.86
CA TYR A 27 12.73 10.59 -3.12
C TYR A 27 12.05 9.49 -2.27
N VAL A 28 11.57 9.84 -1.07
CA VAL A 28 10.86 8.88 -0.22
C VAL A 28 9.55 8.43 -0.87
N LYS A 29 8.82 9.31 -1.58
CA LYS A 29 7.64 8.89 -2.36
C LYS A 29 7.95 7.81 -3.41
N THR A 30 9.15 7.87 -4.02
CA THR A 30 9.59 6.86 -5.00
C THR A 30 9.88 5.53 -4.29
N ILE A 31 10.50 5.56 -3.12
CA ILE A 31 10.75 4.38 -2.28
C ILE A 31 9.44 3.73 -1.84
N VAL A 32 8.46 4.53 -1.40
CA VAL A 32 7.10 4.06 -1.08
C VAL A 32 6.45 3.41 -2.30
N ALA A 33 6.58 4.03 -3.47
CA ALA A 33 6.02 3.47 -4.71
C ALA A 33 6.67 2.13 -5.10
N PHE A 34 7.98 1.97 -4.89
CA PHE A 34 8.67 0.71 -5.09
C PHE A 34 8.18 -0.37 -4.13
N ALA A 35 8.07 -0.07 -2.84
CA ALA A 35 7.57 -1.01 -1.83
C ALA A 35 6.13 -1.49 -2.12
N ASN A 36 5.28 -0.61 -2.65
CA ASN A 36 3.90 -0.93 -3.01
C ASN A 36 3.76 -1.69 -4.34
N THR A 37 4.83 -1.77 -5.14
CA THR A 37 4.79 -2.45 -6.45
C THR A 37 5.73 -3.67 -6.46
N GLN A 38 6.63 -3.73 -7.40
CA GLN A 38 7.53 -4.87 -7.61
C GLN A 38 8.92 -4.67 -6.98
N GLY A 39 9.07 -3.63 -6.15
CA GLY A 39 10.38 -3.17 -5.72
C GLY A 39 11.06 -2.32 -6.78
N GLY A 40 12.28 -1.89 -6.49
CA GLY A 40 13.06 -1.10 -7.43
C GLY A 40 14.35 -0.55 -6.83
N LYS A 41 15.07 0.22 -7.63
CA LYS A 41 16.35 0.84 -7.25
C LYS A 41 16.31 2.33 -7.48
N LEU A 42 16.68 3.11 -6.47
CA LEU A 42 16.98 4.52 -6.60
C LEU A 42 18.49 4.67 -6.64
N ILE A 43 18.99 5.30 -7.70
CA ILE A 43 20.43 5.50 -7.93
C ILE A 43 20.73 6.98 -7.77
N VAL A 44 21.69 7.30 -6.91
CA VAL A 44 22.16 8.68 -6.70
C VAL A 44 23.58 8.82 -7.24
N GLY A 45 23.84 9.88 -7.99
CA GLY A 45 25.10 10.12 -8.69
C GLY A 45 25.04 9.84 -10.19
N VAL A 46 23.84 9.64 -10.76
CA VAL A 46 23.64 9.36 -12.20
C VAL A 46 22.61 10.35 -12.77
N ASP A 47 22.91 10.94 -13.91
CA ASP A 47 21.99 11.82 -14.62
C ASP A 47 20.87 11.00 -15.27
N ASP A 48 19.64 11.41 -14.98
CA ASP A 48 18.40 10.79 -15.46
C ASP A 48 18.25 10.85 -16.99
N LYS A 49 18.75 11.93 -17.61
CA LYS A 49 18.58 12.18 -19.05
C LYS A 49 19.61 11.47 -19.91
N ASN A 50 20.88 11.57 -19.53
CA ASN A 50 22.00 11.12 -20.33
C ASN A 50 22.57 9.79 -19.82
N HIS A 51 22.08 9.30 -18.67
CA HIS A 51 22.63 8.13 -17.96
C HIS A 51 24.12 8.23 -17.65
N GLN A 52 24.63 9.47 -17.61
CA GLN A 52 26.03 9.73 -17.33
C GLN A 52 26.29 9.61 -15.83
N VAL A 53 27.34 8.88 -15.49
CA VAL A 53 27.78 8.77 -14.10
C VAL A 53 28.49 10.08 -13.70
N ILE A 54 27.89 10.81 -12.77
CA ILE A 54 28.46 12.03 -12.21
C ILE A 54 29.25 11.70 -10.95
N GLY A 55 28.70 10.78 -10.13
CA GLY A 55 29.26 10.36 -8.86
C GLY A 55 28.81 11.23 -7.69
N VAL A 56 29.06 10.74 -6.49
CA VAL A 56 28.89 11.42 -5.20
C VAL A 56 30.28 11.61 -4.61
N GLU A 57 30.55 12.78 -4.04
CA GLU A 57 31.84 13.06 -3.38
C GLU A 57 32.03 12.15 -2.17
N ASN A 58 33.24 11.63 -2.00
CA ASN A 58 33.55 10.68 -0.93
C ASN A 58 33.34 11.27 0.46
N ASP A 59 33.57 12.57 0.63
CA ASP A 59 33.46 13.26 1.93
C ASP A 59 32.02 13.28 2.46
N ILE A 60 31.03 13.30 1.55
CA ILE A 60 29.59 13.35 1.90
C ILE A 60 28.89 12.01 1.70
N LEU A 61 29.59 10.99 1.19
CA LEU A 61 29.02 9.71 0.79
C LEU A 61 28.22 9.05 1.94
N PHE A 62 28.90 8.80 3.08
CA PHE A 62 28.29 8.16 4.23
C PHE A 62 27.19 9.02 4.87
N GLN A 63 27.41 10.34 4.94
CA GLN A 63 26.39 11.26 5.42
C GLN A 63 25.13 11.21 4.57
N THR A 64 25.29 11.10 3.23
CA THR A 64 24.16 10.97 2.30
C THR A 64 23.42 9.66 2.49
N MET A 65 24.15 8.54 2.69
CA MET A 65 23.54 7.23 2.96
C MET A 65 22.74 7.25 4.26
N ASP A 66 23.28 7.81 5.35
CA ASP A 66 22.60 7.94 6.63
C ASP A 66 21.36 8.85 6.54
N ALA A 67 21.47 9.94 5.80
CA ALA A 67 20.33 10.83 5.56
C ALA A 67 19.19 10.12 4.82
N ILE A 68 19.49 9.25 3.84
CA ILE A 68 18.49 8.44 3.14
C ILE A 68 17.84 7.45 4.11
N ALA A 69 18.66 6.69 4.86
CA ALA A 69 18.16 5.68 5.79
C ALA A 69 17.23 6.28 6.85
N THR A 70 17.65 7.39 7.46
CA THR A 70 16.88 8.14 8.46
C THR A 70 15.57 8.67 7.87
N ALA A 71 15.64 9.35 6.71
CA ALA A 71 14.45 9.92 6.10
C ALA A 71 13.42 8.85 5.73
N VAL A 72 13.84 7.68 5.25
CA VAL A 72 12.94 6.57 4.92
C VAL A 72 12.31 5.98 6.18
N SER A 73 13.12 5.71 7.22
CA SER A 73 12.64 5.14 8.48
C SER A 73 11.62 6.05 9.16
N ASP A 74 11.89 7.35 9.19
CA ASP A 74 11.04 8.32 9.88
C ASP A 74 9.76 8.66 9.13
N SER A 75 9.82 8.65 7.80
CA SER A 75 8.71 9.14 6.97
C SER A 75 7.74 8.07 6.51
N CYS A 76 8.11 6.78 6.54
CA CYS A 76 7.30 5.70 6.00
C CYS A 76 6.50 4.95 7.07
N MET A 77 5.28 4.55 6.70
CA MET A 77 4.44 3.65 7.48
C MET A 77 3.75 2.65 6.55
N PRO A 78 3.82 1.34 6.79
CA PRO A 78 4.74 0.65 7.71
C PRO A 78 6.20 1.00 7.44
N GLN A 79 7.10 0.66 8.36
CA GLN A 79 8.52 0.94 8.19
C GLN A 79 9.09 0.20 6.98
N ILE A 80 9.87 0.91 6.17
CA ILE A 80 10.63 0.36 5.03
C ILE A 80 12.10 0.35 5.45
N ILE A 81 12.77 -0.76 5.20
CA ILE A 81 14.22 -0.90 5.41
C ILE A 81 14.83 -1.10 4.02
N PRO A 82 15.37 -0.04 3.40
CA PRO A 82 16.06 -0.15 2.13
C PRO A 82 17.46 -0.75 2.35
N ASP A 83 17.95 -1.44 1.35
CA ASP A 83 19.35 -1.82 1.25
C ASP A 83 20.11 -0.71 0.53
N ILE A 84 21.15 -0.14 1.18
CA ILE A 84 21.88 1.03 0.69
C ILE A 84 23.34 0.69 0.53
N GLU A 85 23.82 0.66 -0.70
CA GLU A 85 25.20 0.27 -1.03
C GLU A 85 25.90 1.34 -1.88
N PRO A 86 27.16 1.67 -1.58
CA PRO A 86 28.01 2.44 -2.48
C PRO A 86 28.58 1.53 -3.56
N GLN A 87 28.59 1.98 -4.80
CA GLN A 87 29.18 1.26 -5.92
C GLN A 87 30.09 2.20 -6.74
N THR A 88 31.27 1.71 -7.12
CA THR A 88 32.17 2.46 -8.00
C THR A 88 31.94 2.06 -9.45
N VAL A 89 31.59 3.03 -10.29
CA VAL A 89 31.36 2.88 -11.72
C VAL A 89 32.19 3.93 -12.45
N GLU A 90 33.02 3.53 -13.41
CA GLU A 90 33.88 4.43 -14.18
C GLU A 90 34.78 5.34 -13.30
N GLY A 91 35.25 4.80 -12.16
CA GLY A 91 36.09 5.56 -11.22
C GLY A 91 35.35 6.58 -10.37
N LYS A 92 34.02 6.63 -10.44
CA LYS A 92 33.15 7.48 -9.64
C LYS A 92 32.27 6.66 -8.72
N THR A 93 32.03 7.13 -7.51
CA THR A 93 31.18 6.44 -6.53
C THR A 93 29.73 6.91 -6.67
N ILE A 94 28.81 5.95 -6.78
CA ILE A 94 27.37 6.17 -6.79
C ILE A 94 26.72 5.46 -5.59
N ILE A 95 25.53 5.87 -5.18
CA ILE A 95 24.77 5.20 -4.12
C ILE A 95 23.59 4.48 -4.77
N ILE A 96 23.44 3.20 -4.47
CA ILE A 96 22.32 2.38 -4.90
C ILE A 96 21.45 2.10 -3.69
N VAL A 97 20.18 2.51 -3.75
CA VAL A 97 19.17 2.23 -2.73
C VAL A 97 18.21 1.20 -3.30
N SER A 98 18.34 -0.04 -2.86
CA SER A 98 17.49 -1.16 -3.28
C SER A 98 16.31 -1.32 -2.34
N VAL A 99 15.12 -1.41 -2.91
CA VAL A 99 13.87 -1.58 -2.18
C VAL A 99 13.14 -2.80 -2.72
N GLU A 100 12.89 -3.77 -1.86
CA GLU A 100 12.11 -4.94 -2.21
C GLU A 100 10.61 -4.64 -2.23
N ALA A 101 9.86 -5.51 -2.91
CA ALA A 101 8.40 -5.48 -2.85
C ALA A 101 7.93 -5.77 -1.42
N GLY A 102 7.24 -4.82 -0.83
CA GLY A 102 6.82 -4.91 0.57
C GLY A 102 5.72 -5.95 0.79
N LYS A 103 5.78 -6.64 1.93
CA LYS A 103 4.80 -7.67 2.34
C LYS A 103 3.59 -7.09 3.08
N ASN A 104 3.77 -5.94 3.75
CA ASN A 104 2.76 -5.32 4.62
C ASN A 104 2.14 -4.08 3.95
N ARG A 105 1.71 -4.22 2.70
CA ARG A 105 1.06 -3.14 1.93
C ARG A 105 -0.27 -2.74 2.56
N PRO A 106 -0.69 -1.47 2.41
CA PRO A 106 -0.03 -0.37 1.69
C PRO A 106 1.00 0.36 2.54
N TYR A 107 2.11 0.72 1.93
CA TYR A 107 3.09 1.65 2.49
C TYR A 107 2.73 3.08 2.10
N TYR A 108 2.92 4.03 3.00
CA TYR A 108 2.57 5.43 2.78
C TYR A 108 3.45 6.40 3.55
N LEU A 109 3.46 7.66 3.13
CA LEU A 109 4.11 8.75 3.86
C LEU A 109 3.29 9.14 5.10
N LYS A 110 3.89 9.10 6.28
CA LYS A 110 3.24 9.48 7.57
C LYS A 110 2.64 10.88 7.51
N SER A 111 3.37 11.84 6.91
CA SER A 111 2.97 13.24 6.85
C SER A 111 1.67 13.48 6.07
N LYS A 112 1.33 12.60 5.12
CA LYS A 112 0.14 12.70 4.27
C LYS A 112 -0.98 11.73 4.64
N GLY A 113 -0.69 10.79 5.54
CA GLY A 113 -1.63 9.72 5.87
C GLY A 113 -1.80 8.71 4.74
N LYS A 114 -2.57 7.65 5.00
CA LYS A 114 -2.72 6.53 4.07
C LYS A 114 -3.39 6.92 2.76
N GLU A 115 -4.43 7.75 2.78
CA GLU A 115 -5.19 8.11 1.59
C GLU A 115 -4.39 8.95 0.59
N ASN A 116 -3.59 9.90 1.09
CA ASN A 116 -2.85 10.84 0.25
C ASN A 116 -1.36 10.54 0.15
N GLY A 117 -0.85 9.69 1.04
CA GLY A 117 0.56 9.33 1.14
C GLY A 117 0.93 8.00 0.49
N THR A 118 -0.05 7.24 -0.02
CA THR A 118 0.20 5.99 -0.74
C THR A 118 0.56 6.28 -2.19
N TYR A 119 1.74 5.83 -2.60
CA TYR A 119 2.23 5.97 -3.98
C TYR A 119 2.47 4.60 -4.60
N ILE A 120 2.27 4.53 -5.92
CA ILE A 120 2.53 3.35 -6.76
C ILE A 120 3.39 3.75 -7.96
N ARG A 121 4.10 2.79 -8.53
CA ARG A 121 4.92 2.99 -9.72
C ARG A 121 4.11 2.66 -10.97
N VAL A 122 3.95 3.64 -11.84
CA VAL A 122 3.23 3.50 -13.11
C VAL A 122 4.13 4.01 -14.23
N ALA A 123 4.53 3.11 -15.14
CA ALA A 123 5.33 3.43 -16.33
C ALA A 123 6.54 4.35 -16.02
N GLY A 124 7.34 4.01 -14.99
CA GLY A 124 8.54 4.80 -14.64
C GLY A 124 8.26 6.05 -13.78
N THR A 125 7.02 6.38 -13.45
CA THR A 125 6.67 7.51 -12.59
C THR A 125 6.01 7.08 -11.28
N SER A 126 6.27 7.84 -10.19
CA SER A 126 5.61 7.63 -8.90
C SER A 126 4.34 8.47 -8.85
N ARG A 127 3.16 7.80 -8.82
CA ARG A 127 1.84 8.42 -8.77
C ARG A 127 1.13 8.08 -7.49
N GLN A 128 0.28 8.97 -7.00
CA GLN A 128 -0.60 8.71 -5.88
C GLN A 128 -1.58 7.58 -6.25
N ALA A 129 -1.79 6.64 -5.34
CA ALA A 129 -2.73 5.55 -5.53
C ALA A 129 -4.17 6.05 -5.37
N PHE A 130 -5.07 5.58 -6.23
CA PHE A 130 -6.50 5.80 -6.09
C PHE A 130 -7.08 4.95 -4.94
N PRO A 131 -8.24 5.32 -4.38
CA PRO A 131 -8.85 4.61 -3.25
C PRO A 131 -9.06 3.10 -3.51
N GLU A 132 -9.43 2.74 -4.75
CA GLU A 132 -9.61 1.34 -5.16
C GLU A 132 -8.29 0.57 -5.12
N LYS A 133 -7.19 1.20 -5.58
CA LYS A 133 -5.85 0.59 -5.54
C LYS A 133 -5.32 0.46 -4.11
N ILE A 134 -5.66 1.41 -3.23
CA ILE A 134 -5.31 1.32 -1.81
C ILE A 134 -5.98 0.09 -1.17
N LYS A 135 -7.27 -0.14 -1.46
CA LYS A 135 -8.00 -1.32 -0.97
C LYS A 135 -7.41 -2.63 -1.50
N GLU A 136 -7.02 -2.66 -2.76
CA GLU A 136 -6.33 -3.82 -3.35
C GLU A 136 -5.00 -4.10 -2.64
N LEU A 137 -4.19 -3.07 -2.38
CA LEU A 137 -2.94 -3.18 -1.63
C LEU A 137 -3.17 -3.63 -0.18
N GLU A 138 -4.25 -3.19 0.47
CA GLU A 138 -4.63 -3.66 1.81
C GLU A 138 -4.94 -5.16 1.82
N MET A 139 -5.64 -5.63 0.80
CA MET A 139 -5.97 -7.05 0.65
C MET A 139 -4.72 -7.89 0.38
N GLU A 140 -3.85 -7.43 -0.52
CA GLU A 140 -2.55 -8.05 -0.77
C GLU A 140 -1.70 -8.13 0.52
N GLY A 141 -1.64 -7.04 1.28
CA GLY A 141 -0.90 -6.97 2.54
C GLY A 141 -1.49 -7.86 3.65
N ALA A 142 -2.80 -7.98 3.70
CA ALA A 142 -3.50 -8.87 4.62
C ALA A 142 -3.48 -10.34 4.15
N ARG A 143 -2.97 -10.63 2.94
CA ARG A 143 -3.00 -11.95 2.28
C ARG A 143 -4.42 -12.50 2.14
N ILE A 144 -5.40 -11.62 1.92
CA ILE A 144 -6.80 -11.97 1.71
C ILE A 144 -7.05 -12.03 0.20
N SER A 145 -7.55 -13.14 -0.29
CA SER A 145 -8.02 -13.26 -1.67
C SER A 145 -9.39 -12.59 -1.84
N TRP A 146 -9.69 -12.11 -3.05
CA TRP A 146 -11.03 -11.64 -3.40
C TRP A 146 -12.10 -12.71 -3.18
N ASP A 147 -11.77 -13.97 -3.40
CA ASP A 147 -12.66 -15.11 -3.19
C ASP A 147 -12.97 -15.32 -1.70
N ASP A 148 -12.02 -15.02 -0.81
CA ASP A 148 -12.19 -15.12 0.64
C ASP A 148 -13.16 -14.08 1.19
N LEU A 149 -13.27 -12.90 0.58
CA LEU A 149 -14.19 -11.85 1.04
C LEU A 149 -15.65 -12.29 1.00
N HIS A 150 -16.06 -13.02 -0.05
CA HIS A 150 -17.42 -13.57 -0.12
C HIS A 150 -17.68 -14.62 0.96
N VAL A 151 -16.67 -15.39 1.33
CA VAL A 151 -16.79 -16.41 2.40
C VAL A 151 -16.91 -15.75 3.78
N TRP A 152 -16.16 -14.69 4.05
CA TRP A 152 -16.22 -13.96 5.31
C TRP A 152 -17.58 -13.27 5.51
N ASP A 153 -18.14 -12.65 4.49
CA ASP A 153 -19.47 -12.05 4.56
C ASP A 153 -20.56 -13.10 4.85
N ILE A 154 -20.48 -14.27 4.22
CA ILE A 154 -21.41 -15.38 4.48
C ILE A 154 -21.23 -15.94 5.89
N GLN A 155 -19.99 -16.04 6.39
CA GLN A 155 -19.73 -16.52 7.74
C GLN A 155 -20.20 -15.53 8.81
N LEU A 156 -19.99 -14.22 8.60
CA LEU A 156 -20.50 -13.16 9.47
C LEU A 156 -22.03 -13.14 9.51
N LEU A 157 -22.67 -13.33 8.36
CA LEU A 157 -24.14 -13.44 8.27
C LEU A 157 -24.63 -14.69 8.99
N LYS A 158 -24.00 -15.86 8.81
CA LYS A 158 -24.32 -17.10 9.53
C LYS A 158 -24.11 -16.97 11.04
N LYS A 159 -23.03 -16.30 11.48
CA LYS A 159 -22.74 -16.06 12.91
C LYS A 159 -23.75 -15.08 13.52
N ARG A 160 -24.15 -14.02 12.82
CA ARG A 160 -25.22 -13.10 13.22
C ARG A 160 -26.56 -13.82 13.30
N GLN A 161 -26.88 -14.66 12.34
CA GLN A 161 -28.15 -15.41 12.32
C GLN A 161 -28.20 -16.44 13.48
N LYS A 162 -27.11 -17.13 13.80
CA LYS A 162 -27.03 -18.01 14.98
C LYS A 162 -27.19 -17.24 16.29
N ASN A 163 -26.58 -16.06 16.42
CA ASN A 163 -26.73 -15.22 17.61
C ASN A 163 -28.15 -14.69 17.73
N PHE A 164 -28.77 -14.29 16.62
CA PHE A 164 -30.15 -13.83 16.58
C PHE A 164 -31.15 -14.91 17.01
N VAL A 165 -30.99 -16.12 16.49
CA VAL A 165 -31.82 -17.27 16.89
C VAL A 165 -31.63 -17.61 18.38
N ARG A 166 -30.43 -17.44 18.92
CA ARG A 166 -30.14 -17.66 20.34
C ARG A 166 -30.80 -16.61 21.24
N ILE A 167 -30.80 -15.34 20.80
CA ILE A 167 -31.44 -14.23 21.49
C ILE A 167 -32.98 -14.39 21.44
N SER A 168 -33.55 -14.76 20.30
CA SER A 168 -34.98 -14.97 20.16
C SER A 168 -35.50 -16.14 21.00
N LYS A 169 -34.69 -17.20 21.22
CA LYS A 169 -34.99 -18.29 22.15
C LYS A 169 -34.93 -17.86 23.61
N PHE A 170 -34.07 -16.89 23.94
CA PHE A 170 -33.93 -16.38 25.32
C PHE A 170 -35.08 -15.46 25.73
N PHE A 171 -35.62 -14.67 24.80
CA PHE A 171 -36.77 -13.79 25.03
C PHE A 171 -38.14 -14.45 24.80
N GLY A 172 -38.24 -15.74 24.94
CA GLY A 172 -39.39 -16.61 24.99
C GLY A 172 -40.75 -16.06 24.53
N LYS A 173 -41.24 -16.56 23.42
CA LYS A 173 -42.68 -16.60 23.05
C LYS A 173 -43.39 -15.26 22.75
N LYS A 174 -43.14 -14.72 21.58
CA LYS A 174 -44.22 -14.10 20.79
C LYS A 174 -44.09 -14.58 19.34
N ARG A 175 -44.92 -15.49 18.91
CA ARG A 175 -45.01 -16.02 17.53
C ARG A 175 -45.16 -14.93 16.47
N GLU A 176 -45.73 -13.78 16.83
CA GLU A 176 -45.89 -12.62 15.94
C GLU A 176 -44.55 -11.93 15.57
N CYS A 177 -43.64 -11.80 16.51
CA CYS A 177 -42.32 -11.17 16.21
C CYS A 177 -41.46 -12.03 15.27
N GLN A 178 -41.58 -13.34 15.34
CA GLN A 178 -40.86 -14.24 14.45
C GLN A 178 -41.28 -14.12 12.98
N ASN A 179 -42.58 -13.96 12.71
CA ASN A 179 -43.10 -13.82 11.35
C ASN A 179 -42.78 -12.46 10.72
N ILE A 180 -42.78 -11.39 11.50
CA ILE A 180 -42.39 -10.04 11.02
C ILE A 180 -40.89 -9.98 10.72
N LEU A 181 -40.06 -10.58 11.54
CA LEU A 181 -38.60 -10.59 11.37
C LEU A 181 -38.15 -11.51 10.23
N LEU A 182 -38.79 -12.66 10.03
CA LEU A 182 -38.53 -13.55 8.90
C LEU A 182 -38.97 -12.92 7.56
N ARG A 183 -40.10 -12.19 7.53
CA ARG A 183 -40.50 -11.44 6.33
C ARG A 183 -39.57 -10.28 6.02
N ARG A 184 -39.01 -9.62 7.04
CA ARG A 184 -38.02 -8.53 6.81
C ARG A 184 -36.67 -9.08 6.39
N SER A 185 -36.23 -10.23 6.87
CA SER A 185 -34.96 -10.84 6.45
C SER A 185 -35.01 -11.35 5.00
N SER A 186 -36.15 -11.91 4.56
CA SER A 186 -36.33 -12.36 3.18
C SER A 186 -36.41 -11.19 2.18
N LEU A 187 -36.99 -10.04 2.59
CA LEU A 187 -36.99 -8.80 1.81
C LEU A 187 -35.61 -8.14 1.73
N LEU A 188 -34.78 -8.29 2.76
CA LEU A 188 -33.40 -7.78 2.77
C LEU A 188 -32.46 -8.64 1.91
N ILE A 189 -32.63 -9.93 1.90
CA ILE A 189 -31.82 -10.85 1.06
C ILE A 189 -32.09 -10.60 -0.43
N GLY A 190 -33.35 -10.35 -0.82
CA GLY A 190 -33.70 -10.04 -2.22
C GLY A 190 -33.23 -8.67 -2.73
N ARG A 191 -32.94 -7.72 -1.84
CA ARG A 191 -32.47 -6.36 -2.21
C ARG A 191 -30.96 -6.17 -2.10
N PHE A 192 -30.24 -7.11 -1.49
CA PHE A 192 -28.79 -6.96 -1.22
C PHE A 192 -27.89 -7.33 -2.41
N SER A 193 -28.47 -7.85 -3.48
CA SER A 193 -27.74 -8.20 -4.71
C SER A 193 -27.32 -6.99 -5.55
N SER A 194 -27.67 -5.75 -5.24
CA SER A 194 -27.40 -4.63 -6.14
C SER A 194 -26.87 -3.33 -5.56
N ARG A 195 -26.75 -3.14 -4.23
CA ARG A 195 -26.14 -1.90 -3.68
C ARG A 195 -25.65 -2.05 -2.24
N VAL A 196 -24.34 -2.16 -2.07
CA VAL A 196 -23.67 -1.91 -0.78
C VAL A 196 -23.64 -0.40 -0.54
N ARG A 197 -24.37 0.10 0.43
CA ARG A 197 -24.17 1.45 1.00
C ARG A 197 -24.09 1.36 2.51
N ASP A 198 -22.97 1.84 3.04
CA ASP A 198 -22.57 1.81 4.45
C ASP A 198 -23.44 2.61 5.44
N ASN A 199 -24.52 3.22 5.03
CA ASN A 199 -25.30 4.16 5.86
C ASN A 199 -26.60 3.62 6.44
N TYR A 200 -26.95 2.35 6.19
CA TYR A 200 -28.29 1.87 6.59
C TYR A 200 -28.39 1.40 8.06
N TRP A 201 -27.27 1.14 8.73
CA TRP A 201 -27.26 0.56 10.07
C TRP A 201 -27.21 1.56 11.23
N ARG A 202 -27.06 2.85 10.97
CA ARG A 202 -27.01 3.89 12.02
C ARG A 202 -28.37 4.47 12.43
N GLN A 203 -29.45 4.13 11.76
CA GLN A 203 -30.76 4.77 11.97
C GLN A 203 -31.92 3.80 12.28
N MET A 204 -31.64 2.64 12.84
CA MET A 204 -32.75 1.84 13.37
C MET A 204 -32.92 2.11 14.86
N PRO A 205 -33.99 2.79 15.26
CA PRO A 205 -34.37 2.86 16.68
C PRO A 205 -34.79 1.46 17.13
N MET A 206 -34.13 0.97 18.16
CA MET A 206 -34.63 -0.18 18.92
C MET A 206 -35.87 0.26 19.69
N ARG A 207 -37.03 0.11 19.08
CA ARG A 207 -38.30 0.09 19.80
C ARG A 207 -39.00 -1.23 19.49
N CYS A 208 -39.09 -2.07 20.49
CA CYS A 208 -40.20 -2.98 20.69
C CYS A 208 -41.25 -2.27 21.49
#